data_e9213dfc9f8d528f900853db41fa687f
#
_entry.id   e9213dfc9f8d528f900853db41fa687f
#
_cell.length_a   1.000
_cell.length_b   1.000
_cell.length_c   1.000
_cell.angle_alpha   90.00
_cell.angle_beta   90.00
_cell.angle_gamma   90.00
#
_symmetry.space_group_name_H-M   'P 1'
#
loop_
_entity.id
_entity.type
_entity.pdbx_description
1 polymer ?
#
loop_
_entity_poly.entity_id
_entity_poly.type
_entity_poly.pdbx_seq_one_letter_code
_entity_poly.pdbx_strand_id
1 'polypeptide(L)'
;MKCLSPFEIEQYILSTPTSRPFENVDHIAACAHCNLIYHTLLEEQEEWSQALFEEKLPDSFTAQVMASIEFVELEKVTVPDRKRKNPKILKSLRIAMGAALLLVVLSAVILYSVPTLAETLRSLFVKDNVDIGLLRAQEFGLVEHPNIKVKDKGYTIKIDEAVADPTRVIVALKLFGPDGKHDRHRLGFGEGNKIEVKDDQGKIVGELYDIGFTNDFYYMIANFSEPLQTDQITVEGHITELGSKDRNIPALQGDWNFSFSMDMTKANEQTTSTPLTGSYTSPDGLTVTLKKLTHMVQGVRFEFDTELSDEALNRSPGELWKQQGVKFHFEDSAGEEIQSVNPRKSPSKSFVMSSSSIPGDKPGQMHWSYTFPTLPQDTPYTFVFDGYFVPEKDGSSVQFEPSKLKEHPIHFDFDGDELKLFDFTVESPPNTNSNEKEGSLHFSGKFRNEFMNSEWIFKDVAGKEWPLTGRGAYSPRGSGWKDGYIEIVESQSDNKKYFFQFRAAGLTIIPDQLQLIRTIVNRLYTNVDWSVPIMEASKKQ
;
A
#
# COMPACT_ATOMS: atom_id res chain seq x y z
N MET A 1 -12.98 33.86 13.93
CA MET A 1 -12.11 32.72 14.31
C MET A 1 -11.80 31.92 13.06
N LYS A 2 -10.58 31.41 12.89
CA LYS A 2 -10.20 30.56 11.78
C LYS A 2 -10.72 29.13 12.07
N CYS A 3 -11.31 28.45 11.08
CA CYS A 3 -11.72 27.06 11.24
C CYS A 3 -10.51 26.16 11.56
N LEU A 4 -10.76 25.14 12.37
CA LEU A 4 -9.78 24.10 12.69
C LEU A 4 -9.58 23.18 11.47
N SER A 5 -8.37 22.69 11.28
CA SER A 5 -8.07 21.67 10.28
C SER A 5 -8.63 20.30 10.74
N PRO A 6 -8.87 19.35 9.80
CA PRO A 6 -9.28 17.99 10.16
C PRO A 6 -8.33 17.33 11.15
N PHE A 7 -7.02 17.54 11.01
CA PHE A 7 -6.00 17.03 11.93
C PHE A 7 -6.13 17.59 13.36
N GLU A 8 -6.38 18.91 13.50
CA GLU A 8 -6.59 19.52 14.82
C GLU A 8 -7.86 18.99 15.50
N ILE A 9 -8.90 18.69 14.73
CA ILE A 9 -10.14 18.08 15.24
C ILE A 9 -9.91 16.61 15.62
N GLU A 10 -9.15 15.86 14.86
CA GLU A 10 -8.75 14.49 15.18
C GLU A 10 -7.94 14.42 16.47
N GLN A 11 -6.94 15.29 16.62
CA GLN A 11 -6.17 15.40 17.87
C GLN A 11 -7.05 15.78 19.07
N TYR A 12 -8.08 16.61 18.85
CA TYR A 12 -9.06 16.93 19.87
C TYR A 12 -9.90 15.70 20.28
N ILE A 13 -10.32 14.86 19.33
CA ILE A 13 -11.06 13.62 19.59
C ILE A 13 -10.21 12.64 20.41
N LEU A 14 -8.95 12.47 20.04
CA LEU A 14 -8.00 11.54 20.70
C LEU A 14 -7.50 12.04 22.06
N SER A 15 -7.68 13.33 22.40
CA SER A 15 -7.24 13.90 23.67
C SER A 15 -8.15 13.48 24.84
N THR A 16 -7.55 13.32 26.02
CA THR A 16 -8.33 13.05 27.24
C THR A 16 -9.20 14.26 27.62
N PRO A 17 -10.36 14.07 28.25
CA PRO A 17 -11.25 15.17 28.63
C PRO A 17 -10.60 16.28 29.46
N THR A 18 -9.55 15.94 30.22
CA THR A 18 -8.78 16.86 31.06
C THR A 18 -7.72 17.67 30.32
N SER A 19 -7.34 17.26 29.09
CA SER A 19 -6.30 17.90 28.29
C SER A 19 -6.87 18.72 27.11
N ARG A 20 -8.20 18.77 26.94
CA ARG A 20 -8.84 19.46 25.81
C ARG A 20 -8.78 20.99 25.99
N PRO A 21 -8.26 21.74 25.00
CA PRO A 21 -8.30 23.20 25.05
C PRO A 21 -9.75 23.71 25.04
N PHE A 22 -10.13 24.54 26.00
CA PHE A 22 -11.48 25.06 26.15
C PHE A 22 -11.98 25.84 24.91
N GLU A 23 -11.09 26.59 24.28
CA GLU A 23 -11.41 27.40 23.08
C GLU A 23 -11.84 26.57 21.87
N ASN A 24 -11.33 25.34 21.74
CA ASN A 24 -11.67 24.45 20.64
C ASN A 24 -13.06 23.81 20.82
N VAL A 25 -13.51 23.55 22.06
CA VAL A 25 -14.84 23.00 22.35
C VAL A 25 -15.93 23.93 21.86
N ASP A 26 -15.85 25.19 22.25
CA ASP A 26 -16.84 26.19 21.89
C ASP A 26 -16.86 26.47 20.38
N HIS A 27 -15.68 26.44 19.74
CA HIS A 27 -15.58 26.64 18.29
C HIS A 27 -16.18 25.46 17.51
N ILE A 28 -15.87 24.21 17.90
CA ILE A 28 -16.43 23.01 17.25
C ILE A 28 -17.95 22.98 17.39
N ALA A 29 -18.49 23.34 18.57
CA ALA A 29 -19.91 23.37 18.81
C ALA A 29 -20.65 24.48 18.03
N ALA A 30 -20.02 25.64 17.84
CA ALA A 30 -20.63 26.81 17.20
C ALA A 30 -20.39 26.89 15.67
N CYS A 31 -19.35 26.27 15.13
CA CYS A 31 -18.99 26.34 13.72
C CYS A 31 -19.54 25.13 12.96
N ALA A 32 -20.52 25.33 12.08
CA ALA A 32 -21.15 24.26 11.31
C ALA A 32 -20.14 23.41 10.51
N HIS A 33 -19.04 24.01 9.99
CA HIS A 33 -18.01 23.32 9.24
C HIS A 33 -17.16 22.41 10.16
N CYS A 34 -16.67 22.92 11.28
CA CYS A 34 -15.88 22.14 12.24
C CYS A 34 -16.72 21.06 12.94
N ASN A 35 -17.97 21.34 13.20
CA ASN A 35 -18.93 20.39 13.77
C ASN A 35 -19.18 19.21 12.80
N LEU A 36 -19.36 19.48 11.52
CA LEU A 36 -19.52 18.44 10.51
C LEU A 36 -18.28 17.50 10.45
N ILE A 37 -17.07 18.09 10.41
CA ILE A 37 -15.83 17.30 10.41
C ILE A 37 -15.70 16.46 11.69
N TYR A 38 -16.02 17.06 12.84
CA TYR A 38 -15.99 16.38 14.13
C TYR A 38 -16.91 15.14 14.17
N HIS A 39 -18.16 15.28 13.73
CA HIS A 39 -19.09 14.16 13.67
C HIS A 39 -18.68 13.11 12.64
N THR A 40 -18.12 13.51 11.49
CA THR A 40 -17.60 12.57 10.50
C THR A 40 -16.47 11.71 11.07
N LEU A 41 -15.52 12.32 11.76
CA LEU A 41 -14.39 11.60 12.36
C LEU A 41 -14.82 10.70 13.53
N LEU A 42 -15.84 11.09 14.29
CA LEU A 42 -16.43 10.23 15.33
C LEU A 42 -17.14 9.01 14.74
N GLU A 43 -17.91 9.18 13.67
CA GLU A 43 -18.58 8.07 12.97
C GLU A 43 -17.53 7.09 12.39
N GLU A 44 -16.47 7.61 11.76
CA GLU A 44 -15.36 6.78 11.27
C GLU A 44 -14.68 6.01 12.43
N GLN A 45 -14.45 6.66 13.58
CA GLN A 45 -13.85 6.00 14.74
C GLN A 45 -14.78 4.91 15.31
N GLU A 46 -16.09 5.14 15.30
CA GLU A 46 -17.08 4.17 15.79
C GLU A 46 -17.19 2.97 14.85
N GLU A 47 -17.17 3.19 13.52
CA GLU A 47 -17.11 2.12 12.51
C GLU A 47 -15.81 1.29 12.65
N TRP A 48 -14.66 1.95 12.81
CA TRP A 48 -13.38 1.26 13.06
C TRP A 48 -13.40 0.47 14.37
N SER A 49 -13.98 1.05 15.43
CA SER A 49 -14.13 0.39 16.73
C SER A 49 -15.02 -0.86 16.61
N GLN A 50 -16.13 -0.77 15.88
CA GLN A 50 -17.01 -1.91 15.64
C GLN A 50 -16.29 -2.98 14.81
N ALA A 51 -15.61 -2.61 13.71
CA ALA A 51 -14.89 -3.56 12.86
C ALA A 51 -13.74 -4.27 13.59
N LEU A 52 -13.06 -3.58 14.53
CA LEU A 52 -11.93 -4.15 15.28
C LEU A 52 -12.36 -4.97 16.50
N PHE A 53 -13.57 -4.73 17.05
CA PHE A 53 -14.04 -5.34 18.31
C PHE A 53 -15.35 -6.12 18.14
N GLU A 54 -15.78 -6.43 16.92
CA GLU A 54 -16.94 -7.29 16.66
C GLU A 54 -16.73 -8.76 17.08
N GLU A 55 -15.50 -9.22 17.15
CA GLU A 55 -15.20 -10.49 17.81
C GLU A 55 -15.39 -10.32 19.32
N LYS A 56 -16.50 -10.80 19.83
CA LYS A 56 -16.70 -10.96 21.27
C LYS A 56 -15.62 -11.88 21.81
N LEU A 57 -14.63 -11.30 22.48
CA LEU A 57 -13.69 -12.08 23.26
C LEU A 57 -14.49 -13.02 24.17
N PRO A 58 -14.10 -14.30 24.31
CA PRO A 58 -14.78 -15.25 25.19
C PRO A 58 -14.99 -14.62 26.59
N ASP A 59 -16.14 -14.82 27.20
CA ASP A 59 -16.44 -14.29 28.55
C ASP A 59 -15.37 -14.68 29.60
N SER A 60 -14.62 -15.75 29.32
CA SER A 60 -13.48 -16.19 30.11
C SER A 60 -12.20 -15.38 29.90
N PHE A 61 -12.08 -14.57 28.83
CA PHE A 61 -10.82 -13.87 28.50
C PHE A 61 -10.44 -12.85 29.58
N THR A 62 -11.38 -12.03 30.02
CA THR A 62 -11.14 -11.06 31.09
C THR A 62 -10.77 -11.76 32.39
N ALA A 63 -11.41 -12.87 32.71
CA ALA A 63 -11.10 -13.68 33.90
C ALA A 63 -9.71 -14.32 33.81
N GLN A 64 -9.28 -14.80 32.63
CA GLN A 64 -7.94 -15.36 32.41
C GLN A 64 -6.84 -14.29 32.49
N VAL A 65 -7.07 -13.11 31.92
CA VAL A 65 -6.14 -11.98 32.02
C VAL A 65 -6.04 -11.49 33.46
N MET A 66 -7.16 -11.32 34.15
CA MET A 66 -7.17 -10.90 35.56
C MET A 66 -6.52 -11.95 36.48
N ALA A 67 -6.73 -13.23 36.22
CA ALA A 67 -6.04 -14.29 36.98
C ALA A 67 -4.53 -14.30 36.74
N SER A 68 -4.07 -13.98 35.53
CA SER A 68 -2.64 -13.85 35.24
C SER A 68 -2.01 -12.60 35.87
N ILE A 69 -2.78 -11.52 36.05
CA ILE A 69 -2.35 -10.29 36.74
C ILE A 69 -2.33 -10.50 38.25
N GLU A 70 -3.30 -11.22 38.82
CA GLU A 70 -3.30 -11.54 40.26
C GLU A 70 -2.08 -12.38 40.69
N PHE A 71 -1.51 -13.19 39.77
CA PHE A 71 -0.25 -13.90 40.06
C PHE A 71 1.00 -12.99 40.08
N VAL A 72 0.89 -11.76 39.61
CA VAL A 72 1.95 -10.74 39.58
C VAL A 72 1.75 -9.69 40.68
N GLU A 73 0.71 -9.77 41.53
CA GLU A 73 0.62 -8.93 42.71
C GLU A 73 1.76 -9.30 43.67
N LEU A 74 2.80 -8.49 43.57
CA LEU A 74 3.87 -8.39 44.54
C LEU A 74 3.29 -8.43 45.97
N GLU A 75 3.74 -9.34 46.78
CA GLU A 75 3.52 -9.33 48.23
C GLU A 75 3.46 -7.89 48.74
N LYS A 76 2.31 -7.47 49.22
CA LYS A 76 2.14 -6.22 49.94
C LYS A 76 3.18 -6.20 51.06
N VAL A 77 4.21 -5.40 50.87
CA VAL A 77 5.14 -5.06 51.96
C VAL A 77 4.33 -4.30 53.00
N THR A 78 3.76 -5.04 53.92
CA THR A 78 3.28 -4.48 55.17
C THR A 78 4.48 -3.90 55.91
N VAL A 79 4.51 -2.57 56.01
CA VAL A 79 5.52 -1.85 56.84
C VAL A 79 5.28 -2.22 58.30
N PRO A 80 6.12 -2.99 58.95
CA PRO A 80 5.95 -3.24 60.35
C PRO A 80 6.53 -2.07 61.14
N ASP A 81 5.73 -1.64 62.11
CA ASP A 81 6.06 -0.65 63.12
C ASP A 81 7.44 -0.90 63.78
N ARG A 82 8.20 0.17 63.93
CA ARG A 82 9.56 0.17 64.47
C ARG A 82 9.60 -0.39 65.88
N LYS A 83 10.03 -1.66 66.06
CA LYS A 83 10.63 -2.10 67.31
C LYS A 83 11.67 -3.20 67.10
N ARG A 84 12.90 -2.87 67.50
CA ARG A 84 14.10 -3.73 67.83
C ARG A 84 14.85 -4.38 66.70
N LYS A 85 16.08 -3.89 66.52
CA LYS A 85 17.16 -4.41 65.67
C LYS A 85 17.48 -5.88 66.01
N ASN A 86 17.14 -6.81 65.10
CA ASN A 86 17.61 -8.19 65.17
C ASN A 86 18.73 -8.37 64.13
N PRO A 87 19.93 -8.82 64.46
CA PRO A 87 21.08 -8.94 63.56
C PRO A 87 20.89 -9.98 62.45
N LYS A 88 19.82 -10.78 62.49
CA LYS A 88 19.47 -11.75 61.42
C LYS A 88 18.85 -11.10 60.18
N ILE A 89 18.22 -9.92 60.27
CA ILE A 89 17.60 -9.21 59.16
C ILE A 89 18.67 -8.61 58.22
N LEU A 90 19.81 -8.20 58.72
CA LEU A 90 20.91 -7.70 57.89
C LEU A 90 21.53 -8.78 56.98
N LYS A 91 21.48 -10.06 57.39
CA LYS A 91 21.96 -11.17 56.52
C LYS A 91 20.98 -11.48 55.38
N SER A 92 19.67 -11.46 55.63
CA SER A 92 18.66 -11.70 54.57
C SER A 92 18.61 -10.55 53.56
N LEU A 93 18.79 -9.30 54.01
CA LEU A 93 18.84 -8.13 53.09
C LEU A 93 20.11 -8.18 52.22
N ARG A 94 21.26 -8.62 52.75
CA ARG A 94 22.48 -8.82 51.94
C ARG A 94 22.35 -9.95 50.94
N ILE A 95 21.65 -11.02 51.29
CA ILE A 95 21.37 -12.14 50.38
C ILE A 95 20.38 -11.69 49.28
N ALA A 96 19.33 -10.94 49.62
CA ALA A 96 18.38 -10.40 48.65
C ALA A 96 19.03 -9.38 47.70
N MET A 97 19.88 -8.49 48.20
CA MET A 97 20.67 -7.57 47.36
C MET A 97 21.67 -8.32 46.47
N GLY A 98 22.32 -9.38 47.00
CA GLY A 98 23.21 -10.24 46.22
C GLY A 98 22.47 -10.97 45.11
N ALA A 99 21.27 -11.50 45.36
CA ALA A 99 20.43 -12.17 44.38
C ALA A 99 19.92 -11.18 43.32
N ALA A 100 19.51 -9.97 43.70
CA ALA A 100 19.11 -8.93 42.77
C ALA A 100 20.29 -8.49 41.88
N LEU A 101 21.46 -8.32 42.43
CA LEU A 101 22.67 -7.98 41.69
C LEU A 101 23.06 -9.10 40.71
N LEU A 102 22.93 -10.35 41.15
CA LEU A 102 23.21 -11.54 40.34
C LEU A 102 22.21 -11.66 39.18
N LEU A 103 20.91 -11.35 39.40
CA LEU A 103 19.90 -11.29 38.36
C LEU A 103 20.20 -10.17 37.32
N VAL A 104 20.64 -9.00 37.79
CA VAL A 104 21.03 -7.90 36.89
C VAL A 104 22.27 -8.28 36.06
N VAL A 105 23.26 -8.92 36.70
CA VAL A 105 24.46 -9.40 35.99
C VAL A 105 24.12 -10.53 35.04
N LEU A 106 23.27 -11.48 35.43
CA LEU A 106 22.80 -12.54 34.53
C LEU A 106 22.02 -11.97 33.33
N SER A 107 21.12 -11.00 33.57
CA SER A 107 20.38 -10.31 32.49
C SER A 107 21.34 -9.56 31.56
N ALA A 108 22.37 -8.89 32.12
CA ALA A 108 23.38 -8.22 31.31
C ALA A 108 24.26 -9.21 30.53
N VAL A 109 24.59 -10.37 31.11
CA VAL A 109 25.33 -11.43 30.43
C VAL A 109 24.49 -12.07 29.33
N ILE A 110 23.19 -12.32 29.56
CA ILE A 110 22.29 -12.85 28.54
C ILE A 110 22.16 -11.85 27.40
N LEU A 111 21.93 -10.56 27.68
CA LEU A 111 21.88 -9.49 26.67
C LEU A 111 23.20 -9.34 25.90
N TYR A 112 24.34 -9.57 26.55
CA TYR A 112 25.67 -9.53 25.94
C TYR A 112 26.00 -10.81 25.16
N SER A 113 25.48 -11.97 25.61
CA SER A 113 25.76 -13.28 24.99
C SER A 113 24.79 -13.64 23.85
N VAL A 114 23.68 -12.91 23.75
CA VAL A 114 22.69 -13.05 22.64
C VAL A 114 22.57 -11.70 21.95
N PRO A 115 23.53 -11.36 21.06
CA PRO A 115 23.56 -10.07 20.36
C PRO A 115 22.23 -9.77 19.66
N THR A 116 21.59 -10.78 19.08
CA THR A 116 20.30 -10.68 18.41
C THR A 116 19.19 -10.10 19.30
N LEU A 117 19.13 -10.46 20.58
CA LEU A 117 18.08 -9.94 21.47
C LEU A 117 18.28 -8.46 21.82
N ALA A 118 19.54 -8.02 21.98
CA ALA A 118 19.87 -6.61 22.24
C ALA A 118 19.68 -5.75 20.99
N GLU A 119 19.97 -6.29 19.82
CA GLU A 119 19.74 -5.66 18.53
C GLU A 119 18.24 -5.56 18.24
N THR A 120 17.47 -6.62 18.52
CA THR A 120 16.00 -6.63 18.41
C THR A 120 15.36 -5.49 19.18
N LEU A 121 15.79 -5.24 20.42
CA LEU A 121 15.25 -4.16 21.25
C LEU A 121 15.68 -2.76 20.79
N ARG A 122 16.67 -2.66 19.91
CA ARG A 122 17.22 -1.37 19.43
C ARG A 122 16.84 -1.03 18.02
N SER A 123 16.39 -2.00 17.22
CA SER A 123 16.07 -1.78 15.81
C SER A 123 14.97 -0.74 15.64
N LEU A 124 15.21 0.17 14.70
CA LEU A 124 14.27 1.21 14.31
C LEU A 124 13.01 0.59 13.68
N PHE A 125 13.17 -0.52 12.97
CA PHE A 125 12.08 -1.17 12.26
C PHE A 125 11.02 -1.80 13.17
N VAL A 126 11.39 -2.17 14.41
CA VAL A 126 10.45 -2.78 15.37
C VAL A 126 9.61 -1.76 16.12
N LYS A 127 10.14 -0.56 16.33
CA LYS A 127 9.47 0.47 17.14
C LYS A 127 8.14 0.94 16.58
N ASP A 128 8.00 0.93 15.26
CA ASP A 128 6.85 1.53 14.59
C ASP A 128 5.91 0.51 13.91
N ASN A 129 6.11 -0.80 14.15
CA ASN A 129 5.24 -1.90 13.63
C ASN A 129 5.00 -1.83 12.10
N VAL A 130 6.01 -1.40 11.35
CA VAL A 130 5.87 -0.92 9.97
C VAL A 130 5.54 -2.05 8.99
N ASP A 131 6.06 -3.28 9.24
CA ASP A 131 5.97 -4.34 8.23
C ASP A 131 6.33 -5.70 8.84
N ILE A 132 5.50 -6.73 8.56
CA ILE A 132 5.74 -8.09 9.05
C ILE A 132 7.02 -8.71 8.49
N GLY A 133 7.39 -8.35 7.25
CA GLY A 133 8.65 -8.80 6.63
C GLY A 133 9.87 -8.26 7.36
N LEU A 134 9.83 -7.02 7.84
CA LEU A 134 10.90 -6.42 8.64
C LEU A 134 11.03 -7.08 10.02
N LEU A 135 9.90 -7.43 10.65
CA LEU A 135 9.93 -8.17 11.92
C LEU A 135 10.60 -9.53 11.73
N ARG A 136 10.25 -10.27 10.68
CA ARG A 136 10.90 -11.54 10.34
C ARG A 136 12.38 -11.38 10.02
N ALA A 137 12.72 -10.39 9.21
CA ALA A 137 14.12 -10.11 8.86
C ALA A 137 14.96 -9.88 10.11
N GLN A 138 14.40 -9.23 11.12
CA GLN A 138 15.06 -9.05 12.40
C GLN A 138 15.17 -10.36 13.19
N GLU A 139 14.12 -11.17 13.27
CA GLU A 139 14.15 -12.49 13.91
C GLU A 139 15.23 -13.39 13.31
N PHE A 140 15.43 -13.32 12.01
CA PHE A 140 16.49 -14.04 11.28
C PHE A 140 17.86 -13.35 11.35
N GLY A 141 17.97 -12.18 12.00
CA GLY A 141 19.24 -11.45 12.11
C GLY A 141 19.77 -10.91 10.79
N LEU A 142 18.87 -10.43 9.93
CA LEU A 142 19.19 -9.81 8.63
C LEU A 142 19.31 -8.29 8.70
N VAL A 143 19.10 -7.68 9.86
CA VAL A 143 19.27 -6.24 10.06
C VAL A 143 20.76 -5.94 10.16
N GLU A 144 21.26 -5.14 9.24
CA GLU A 144 22.63 -4.64 9.25
C GLU A 144 22.67 -3.18 9.70
N HIS A 145 23.80 -2.78 10.29
CA HIS A 145 24.04 -1.42 10.81
C HIS A 145 25.22 -0.77 10.09
N PRO A 146 25.01 -0.20 8.88
CA PRO A 146 26.10 0.46 8.14
C PRO A 146 26.73 1.62 8.89
N ASN A 147 25.97 2.32 9.74
CA ASN A 147 26.43 3.45 10.56
C ASN A 147 27.15 4.56 9.76
N ILE A 148 26.73 4.75 8.52
CA ILE A 148 27.32 5.74 7.61
C ILE A 148 26.77 7.13 7.93
N LYS A 149 27.66 8.12 7.86
CA LYS A 149 27.31 9.54 8.00
C LYS A 149 27.97 10.31 6.88
N VAL A 150 27.17 11.00 6.09
CA VAL A 150 27.64 11.90 5.02
C VAL A 150 27.15 13.30 5.31
N LYS A 151 28.04 14.28 5.18
CA LYS A 151 27.75 15.67 5.55
C LYS A 151 28.13 16.62 4.43
N ASP A 152 27.17 17.44 4.00
CA ASP A 152 27.41 18.59 3.13
C ASP A 152 26.44 19.73 3.46
N LYS A 153 26.81 20.98 3.16
CA LYS A 153 26.02 22.21 3.41
C LYS A 153 25.43 22.32 4.83
N GLY A 154 26.12 21.73 5.82
CA GLY A 154 25.67 21.72 7.20
C GLY A 154 24.68 20.60 7.55
N TYR A 155 24.11 19.90 6.56
CA TYR A 155 23.20 18.78 6.77
C TYR A 155 23.96 17.46 6.80
N THR A 156 23.47 16.52 7.61
CA THR A 156 24.07 15.18 7.74
C THR A 156 23.01 14.13 7.49
N ILE A 157 23.22 13.30 6.48
CA ILE A 157 22.46 12.06 6.29
C ILE A 157 23.17 10.97 7.08
N LYS A 158 22.42 10.26 7.92
CA LYS A 158 22.89 9.09 8.66
C LYS A 158 22.10 7.87 8.23
N ILE A 159 22.79 6.81 7.80
CA ILE A 159 22.20 5.50 7.51
C ILE A 159 22.44 4.65 8.75
N ASP A 160 21.36 4.34 9.46
CA ASP A 160 21.41 3.62 10.72
C ASP A 160 21.26 2.12 10.53
N GLU A 161 20.26 1.71 9.75
CA GLU A 161 19.90 0.31 9.57
C GLU A 161 19.57 0.03 8.10
N ALA A 162 19.83 -1.18 7.66
CA ALA A 162 19.42 -1.69 6.37
C ALA A 162 19.03 -3.17 6.49
N VAL A 163 18.08 -3.60 5.67
CA VAL A 163 17.62 -4.98 5.57
C VAL A 163 17.54 -5.36 4.11
N ALA A 164 18.06 -6.52 3.76
CA ALA A 164 17.96 -7.06 2.41
C ALA A 164 17.61 -8.56 2.43
N ASP A 165 16.80 -8.96 1.47
CA ASP A 165 16.57 -10.35 1.08
C ASP A 165 16.28 -10.41 -0.43
N PRO A 166 16.09 -11.59 -1.05
CA PRO A 166 15.76 -11.67 -2.47
C PRO A 166 14.50 -10.94 -2.93
N THR A 167 13.65 -10.46 -2.00
CA THR A 167 12.43 -9.69 -2.30
C THR A 167 12.72 -8.22 -2.56
N ARG A 168 13.51 -7.61 -1.63
CA ARG A 168 13.70 -6.16 -1.57
C ARG A 168 14.86 -5.75 -0.66
N VAL A 169 15.27 -4.51 -0.82
CA VAL A 169 16.15 -3.80 0.13
C VAL A 169 15.36 -2.68 0.80
N ILE A 170 15.54 -2.52 2.10
CA ILE A 170 15.01 -1.39 2.87
C ILE A 170 16.15 -0.74 3.62
N VAL A 171 16.27 0.58 3.49
CA VAL A 171 17.30 1.39 4.15
C VAL A 171 16.62 2.42 5.03
N ALA A 172 16.96 2.43 6.32
CA ALA A 172 16.53 3.43 7.27
C ALA A 172 17.58 4.53 7.42
N LEU A 173 17.16 5.77 7.22
CA LEU A 173 18.04 6.92 7.30
C LEU A 173 17.43 8.07 8.12
N LYS A 174 18.31 8.91 8.69
CA LYS A 174 17.96 10.13 9.40
C LYS A 174 18.67 11.32 8.79
N LEU A 175 17.97 12.45 8.73
CA LEU A 175 18.55 13.73 8.33
C LEU A 175 18.72 14.62 9.56
N PHE A 176 19.90 15.20 9.72
CA PHE A 176 20.18 16.19 10.75
C PHE A 176 20.51 17.52 10.12
N GLY A 177 19.90 18.58 10.66
CA GLY A 177 20.15 19.96 10.23
C GLY A 177 21.49 20.52 10.71
N PRO A 178 21.81 21.77 10.34
CA PRO A 178 23.04 22.46 10.75
C PRO A 178 23.17 22.63 12.28
N ASP A 179 22.04 22.62 13.00
CA ASP A 179 21.98 22.70 14.47
C ASP A 179 22.19 21.33 15.14
N GLY A 180 22.40 20.27 14.36
CA GLY A 180 22.58 18.90 14.82
C GLY A 180 21.29 18.21 15.26
N LYS A 181 20.13 18.86 15.08
CA LYS A 181 18.83 18.24 15.39
C LYS A 181 18.30 17.48 14.20
N HIS A 182 17.46 16.49 14.51
CA HIS A 182 16.74 15.73 13.49
C HIS A 182 15.81 16.64 12.69
N ASP A 183 16.03 16.71 11.36
CA ASP A 183 15.18 17.47 10.44
C ASP A 183 14.16 16.54 9.79
N ARG A 184 12.89 16.73 10.11
CA ARG A 184 11.77 15.93 9.60
C ARG A 184 11.10 16.56 8.37
N HIS A 185 11.55 17.74 7.96
CA HIS A 185 10.85 18.54 6.94
C HIS A 185 11.56 18.52 5.57
N ARG A 186 12.86 18.23 5.55
CA ARG A 186 13.69 18.36 4.35
C ARG A 186 13.96 17.06 3.57
N LEU A 187 13.25 15.98 3.80
CA LEU A 187 13.41 14.81 2.95
C LEU A 187 12.37 14.81 1.83
N GLY A 188 12.71 15.45 0.72
CA GLY A 188 12.16 15.22 -0.59
C GLY A 188 13.34 14.93 -1.52
N PHE A 189 13.26 13.89 -2.33
CA PHE A 189 14.29 13.61 -3.31
C PHE A 189 13.92 14.29 -4.62
N GLY A 190 14.79 15.20 -5.08
CA GLY A 190 14.67 15.79 -6.41
C GLY A 190 14.96 14.76 -7.51
N GLU A 191 14.57 15.06 -8.74
CA GLU A 191 14.74 14.17 -9.90
C GLU A 191 16.20 13.77 -10.17
N GLY A 192 17.18 14.53 -9.65
CA GLY A 192 18.61 14.24 -9.80
C GLY A 192 19.16 13.24 -8.77
N ASN A 193 18.40 12.87 -7.75
CA ASN A 193 18.84 11.95 -6.71
C ASN A 193 18.67 10.51 -7.17
N LYS A 194 19.71 9.69 -6.94
CA LYS A 194 19.69 8.26 -7.26
C LYS A 194 20.22 7.46 -6.08
N ILE A 195 19.52 6.38 -5.74
CA ILE A 195 20.05 5.36 -4.85
C ILE A 195 19.84 4.02 -5.55
N GLU A 196 20.95 3.41 -5.96
CA GLU A 196 20.99 2.20 -6.76
C GLU A 196 21.42 1.02 -5.91
N VAL A 197 20.89 -0.16 -6.23
CA VAL A 197 21.32 -1.44 -5.69
C VAL A 197 22.02 -2.20 -6.80
N LYS A 198 23.25 -2.62 -6.54
CA LYS A 198 24.08 -3.39 -7.48
C LYS A 198 24.34 -4.79 -6.93
N ASP A 199 24.36 -5.77 -7.82
CA ASP A 199 24.81 -7.13 -7.49
C ASP A 199 26.36 -7.21 -7.35
N ASP A 200 26.87 -8.41 -7.07
CA ASP A 200 28.29 -8.71 -6.95
C ASP A 200 29.09 -8.50 -8.25
N GLN A 201 28.40 -8.40 -9.40
CA GLN A 201 29.00 -8.11 -10.71
C GLN A 201 28.94 -6.60 -11.03
N GLY A 202 28.36 -5.78 -10.16
CA GLY A 202 28.19 -4.35 -10.35
C GLY A 202 27.02 -3.98 -11.27
N LYS A 203 26.15 -4.93 -11.63
CA LYS A 203 24.95 -4.66 -12.39
C LYS A 203 23.88 -4.04 -11.48
N ILE A 204 23.22 -2.98 -11.94
CA ILE A 204 22.09 -2.41 -11.25
C ILE A 204 20.92 -3.40 -11.28
N VAL A 205 20.45 -3.80 -10.10
CA VAL A 205 19.36 -4.77 -9.89
C VAL A 205 18.13 -4.14 -9.25
N GLY A 206 18.24 -2.90 -8.76
CA GLY A 206 17.13 -2.13 -8.20
C GLY A 206 17.50 -0.67 -7.98
N GLU A 207 16.46 0.16 -7.85
CA GLU A 207 16.58 1.56 -7.47
C GLU A 207 15.65 1.82 -6.28
N LEU A 208 16.13 2.56 -5.27
CA LEU A 208 15.31 2.96 -4.14
C LEU A 208 14.52 4.21 -4.52
N TYR A 209 13.23 4.07 -4.70
CA TYR A 209 12.34 5.15 -5.14
C TYR A 209 11.15 5.39 -4.20
N ASP A 210 10.82 4.42 -3.35
CA ASP A 210 9.71 4.55 -2.43
C ASP A 210 10.19 5.05 -1.07
N ILE A 211 9.59 6.14 -0.59
CA ILE A 211 9.99 6.79 0.65
C ILE A 211 8.83 6.74 1.61
N GLY A 212 8.99 5.94 2.65
CA GLY A 212 8.16 6.00 3.82
C GLY A 212 8.83 6.83 4.93
N PHE A 213 8.05 7.28 5.89
CA PHE A 213 8.60 7.94 7.07
C PHE A 213 7.78 7.59 8.30
N THR A 214 8.51 7.40 9.37
CA THR A 214 7.99 7.25 10.70
C THR A 214 8.27 8.53 11.51
N ASN A 215 7.93 8.52 12.79
CA ASN A 215 8.27 9.64 13.67
C ASN A 215 9.78 9.81 13.88
N ASP A 216 10.56 8.73 13.72
CA ASP A 216 11.98 8.72 14.10
C ASP A 216 12.94 8.61 12.92
N PHE A 217 12.50 8.14 11.75
CA PHE A 217 13.39 7.94 10.59
C PHE A 217 12.60 7.90 9.28
N TYR A 218 13.35 7.99 8.17
CA TYR A 218 12.86 7.75 6.81
C TYR A 218 13.32 6.39 6.35
N TYR A 219 12.50 5.70 5.57
CA TYR A 219 12.90 4.47 4.94
C TYR A 219 12.69 4.51 3.44
N MET A 220 13.59 3.89 2.73
CA MET A 220 13.59 3.77 1.29
C MET A 220 13.56 2.30 0.92
N ILE A 221 12.80 1.95 -0.10
CA ILE A 221 12.57 0.58 -0.52
C ILE A 221 12.94 0.42 -1.98
N ALA A 222 13.72 -0.61 -2.29
CA ALA A 222 13.86 -1.15 -3.63
C ALA A 222 13.28 -2.55 -3.68
N ASN A 223 12.19 -2.74 -4.42
CA ASN A 223 11.64 -4.05 -4.69
C ASN A 223 12.34 -4.65 -5.91
N PHE A 224 12.73 -5.92 -5.85
CA PHE A 224 13.32 -6.60 -7.00
C PHE A 224 12.22 -7.17 -7.91
N SER A 225 12.38 -6.96 -9.21
CA SER A 225 11.47 -7.51 -10.22
C SER A 225 11.50 -9.04 -10.27
N GLU A 226 12.66 -9.63 -9.95
CA GLU A 226 12.87 -11.07 -9.80
C GLU A 226 13.63 -11.35 -8.50
N PRO A 227 13.46 -12.54 -7.87
CA PRO A 227 14.24 -12.90 -6.70
C PRO A 227 15.73 -12.85 -7.00
N LEU A 228 16.43 -12.03 -6.24
CA LEU A 228 17.85 -11.79 -6.46
C LEU A 228 18.65 -13.03 -6.04
N GLN A 229 19.55 -13.48 -6.92
CA GLN A 229 20.41 -14.64 -6.69
C GLN A 229 21.88 -14.19 -6.62
N THR A 230 22.22 -13.47 -5.57
CA THR A 230 23.60 -13.03 -5.29
C THR A 230 23.84 -13.13 -3.79
N ASP A 231 25.07 -13.43 -3.40
CA ASP A 231 25.46 -13.50 -1.99
C ASP A 231 25.82 -12.13 -1.41
N GLN A 232 25.96 -11.11 -2.26
CA GLN A 232 26.28 -9.76 -1.85
C GLN A 232 25.63 -8.74 -2.75
N ILE A 233 25.14 -7.66 -2.15
CA ILE A 233 24.70 -6.46 -2.87
C ILE A 233 25.43 -5.24 -2.37
N THR A 234 25.47 -4.19 -3.18
CA THR A 234 25.99 -2.88 -2.81
C THR A 234 24.92 -1.82 -3.05
N VAL A 235 24.64 -1.02 -2.02
CA VAL A 235 23.77 0.14 -2.09
C VAL A 235 24.63 1.39 -2.30
N GLU A 236 24.38 2.12 -3.38
CA GLU A 236 25.08 3.37 -3.70
C GLU A 236 24.09 4.53 -3.80
N GLY A 237 24.31 5.58 -3.03
CA GLY A 237 23.49 6.77 -3.04
C GLY A 237 24.22 7.99 -3.58
N HIS A 238 23.59 8.68 -4.55
CA HIS A 238 24.00 9.96 -5.08
C HIS A 238 22.89 10.98 -4.82
N ILE A 239 22.98 11.69 -3.68
CA ILE A 239 21.98 12.67 -3.27
C ILE A 239 22.56 14.06 -3.52
N THR A 240 22.02 14.74 -4.52
CA THR A 240 22.47 16.06 -4.95
C THR A 240 21.53 17.19 -4.51
N GLU A 241 20.33 16.82 -4.04
CA GLU A 241 19.32 17.78 -3.64
C GLU A 241 18.50 17.27 -2.44
N LEU A 242 18.37 18.12 -1.44
CA LEU A 242 17.41 17.92 -0.34
C LEU A 242 16.21 18.84 -0.56
N GLY A 243 15.11 18.28 -0.98
CA GLY A 243 13.83 18.98 -1.13
C GLY A 243 13.14 19.25 0.20
N SER A 244 11.99 19.87 0.18
CA SER A 244 11.15 20.11 1.35
C SER A 244 9.70 19.76 1.06
N LYS A 245 8.99 19.23 2.08
CA LYS A 245 7.52 19.08 2.05
C LYS A 245 6.81 20.44 2.06
N ASP A 246 7.43 21.46 2.66
CA ASP A 246 6.93 22.83 2.60
C ASP A 246 7.43 23.49 1.30
N ARG A 247 6.51 23.81 0.42
CA ARG A 247 6.78 24.46 -0.87
C ARG A 247 7.43 25.84 -0.73
N ASN A 248 7.36 26.45 0.46
CA ASN A 248 8.00 27.75 0.75
C ASN A 248 9.48 27.60 1.11
N ILE A 249 9.96 26.39 1.39
CA ILE A 249 11.35 26.12 1.70
C ILE A 249 12.04 25.64 0.41
N PRO A 250 12.98 26.43 -0.15
CA PRO A 250 13.65 26.04 -1.38
C PRO A 250 14.48 24.78 -1.19
N ALA A 251 14.60 23.99 -2.24
CA ALA A 251 15.47 22.84 -2.27
C ALA A 251 16.94 23.25 -2.03
N LEU A 252 17.67 22.39 -1.32
CA LEU A 252 19.08 22.61 -1.00
C LEU A 252 19.95 21.72 -1.88
N GLN A 253 20.77 22.33 -2.72
CA GLN A 253 21.75 21.63 -3.55
C GLN A 253 22.99 21.29 -2.72
N GLY A 254 23.49 20.06 -2.88
CA GLY A 254 24.67 19.56 -2.17
C GLY A 254 25.20 18.26 -2.76
N ASP A 255 26.01 17.55 -1.99
CA ASP A 255 26.65 16.30 -2.40
C ASP A 255 26.76 15.33 -1.20
N TRP A 256 25.75 14.43 -1.07
CA TRP A 256 25.68 13.43 -0.01
C TRP A 256 25.79 12.03 -0.64
N ASN A 257 27.01 11.64 -1.00
CA ASN A 257 27.29 10.34 -1.61
C ASN A 257 27.63 9.31 -0.54
N PHE A 258 27.09 8.10 -0.68
CA PHE A 258 27.40 6.98 0.20
C PHE A 258 27.41 5.67 -0.56
N SER A 259 28.10 4.69 0.00
CA SER A 259 28.11 3.31 -0.49
C SER A 259 28.31 2.35 0.67
N PHE A 260 27.60 1.22 0.65
CA PHE A 260 27.82 0.11 1.57
C PHE A 260 27.36 -1.21 0.94
N SER A 261 27.98 -2.30 1.39
CA SER A 261 27.63 -3.66 0.94
C SER A 261 26.82 -4.38 2.02
N MET A 262 25.96 -5.30 1.60
CA MET A 262 25.14 -6.15 2.46
C MET A 262 25.34 -7.62 2.07
N ASP A 263 25.39 -8.50 3.09
CA ASP A 263 25.51 -9.95 2.92
C ASP A 263 24.12 -10.58 2.78
N MET A 264 23.89 -11.25 1.66
CA MET A 264 22.63 -11.91 1.32
C MET A 264 22.63 -13.40 1.68
N THR A 265 23.75 -13.98 2.12
CA THR A 265 23.92 -15.42 2.32
C THR A 265 22.84 -16.01 3.23
N LYS A 266 22.64 -15.39 4.41
CA LYS A 266 21.60 -15.86 5.35
C LYS A 266 20.18 -15.75 4.79
N ALA A 267 19.88 -14.69 4.05
CA ALA A 267 18.58 -14.49 3.43
C ALA A 267 18.33 -15.55 2.33
N ASN A 268 19.37 -15.86 1.54
CA ASN A 268 19.34 -16.90 0.52
C ASN A 268 19.10 -18.29 1.14
N GLU A 269 19.76 -18.61 2.25
CA GLU A 269 19.56 -19.87 2.99
C GLU A 269 18.12 -20.07 3.48
N GLN A 270 17.40 -18.98 3.78
CA GLN A 270 16.00 -19.01 4.21
C GLN A 270 15.02 -19.01 3.02
N THR A 271 15.52 -18.84 1.80
CA THR A 271 14.67 -18.82 0.60
C THR A 271 14.31 -20.24 0.15
N THR A 272 13.03 -20.49 -0.07
CA THR A 272 12.54 -21.80 -0.52
C THR A 272 11.62 -21.61 -1.71
N SER A 273 11.89 -22.33 -2.82
CA SER A 273 11.02 -22.35 -4.00
C SER A 273 10.33 -23.68 -4.15
N THR A 274 9.02 -23.66 -4.31
CA THR A 274 8.17 -24.83 -4.54
C THR A 274 7.55 -24.72 -5.95
N PRO A 275 7.87 -25.63 -6.87
CA PRO A 275 7.18 -25.69 -8.16
C PRO A 275 5.69 -25.95 -7.95
N LEU A 276 4.85 -25.21 -8.68
CA LEU A 276 3.41 -25.41 -8.70
C LEU A 276 2.98 -26.11 -9.97
N THR A 277 1.94 -26.91 -9.86
CA THR A 277 1.30 -27.58 -10.99
C THR A 277 -0.15 -27.14 -11.08
N GLY A 278 -0.63 -26.91 -12.29
CA GLY A 278 -2.01 -26.53 -12.57
C GLY A 278 -2.08 -25.66 -13.81
N SER A 279 -3.04 -25.96 -14.65
CA SER A 279 -3.34 -25.15 -15.83
C SER A 279 -4.84 -25.15 -16.07
N TYR A 280 -5.35 -24.00 -16.50
CA TYR A 280 -6.77 -23.79 -16.79
C TYR A 280 -6.91 -22.95 -18.06
N THR A 281 -7.84 -23.34 -18.92
CA THR A 281 -8.21 -22.54 -20.07
C THR A 281 -9.67 -22.07 -19.92
N SER A 282 -9.84 -20.76 -19.92
CA SER A 282 -11.18 -20.15 -19.82
C SER A 282 -11.99 -20.35 -21.09
N PRO A 283 -13.33 -20.31 -21.04
CA PRO A 283 -14.18 -20.38 -22.22
C PRO A 283 -13.88 -19.28 -23.26
N ASP A 284 -13.37 -18.13 -22.80
CA ASP A 284 -13.09 -16.95 -23.62
C ASP A 284 -11.64 -16.90 -24.16
N GLY A 285 -10.85 -17.97 -23.90
CA GLY A 285 -9.58 -18.23 -24.58
C GLY A 285 -8.33 -17.73 -23.85
N LEU A 286 -8.39 -17.52 -22.53
CA LEU A 286 -7.18 -17.33 -21.71
C LEU A 286 -6.77 -18.66 -21.07
N THR A 287 -5.52 -19.04 -21.25
CA THR A 287 -4.90 -20.15 -20.51
C THR A 287 -4.02 -19.58 -19.40
N VAL A 288 -4.21 -20.05 -18.17
CA VAL A 288 -3.38 -19.73 -17.00
C VAL A 288 -2.58 -20.97 -16.62
N THR A 289 -1.28 -20.85 -16.37
CA THR A 289 -0.40 -21.95 -15.96
C THR A 289 0.42 -21.55 -14.75
N LEU A 290 0.21 -22.21 -13.61
CA LEU A 290 0.99 -21.97 -12.40
C LEU A 290 2.46 -22.39 -12.59
N LYS A 291 3.41 -21.66 -12.00
CA LYS A 291 4.84 -21.95 -12.11
C LYS A 291 5.47 -22.30 -10.78
N LYS A 292 5.52 -21.38 -9.87
CA LYS A 292 6.20 -21.58 -8.58
C LYS A 292 5.73 -20.60 -7.51
N LEU A 293 5.97 -20.99 -6.29
CA LEU A 293 5.86 -20.16 -5.11
C LEU A 293 7.23 -20.09 -4.45
N THR A 294 7.71 -18.88 -4.16
CA THR A 294 9.00 -18.67 -3.50
C THR A 294 8.79 -17.94 -2.19
N HIS A 295 9.06 -18.63 -1.09
CA HIS A 295 9.09 -18.04 0.24
C HIS A 295 10.46 -17.43 0.52
N MET A 296 10.47 -16.18 0.93
CA MET A 296 11.62 -15.39 1.33
C MET A 296 11.35 -14.78 2.70
N VAL A 297 12.34 -14.20 3.33
CA VAL A 297 12.16 -13.69 4.70
C VAL A 297 11.16 -12.54 4.76
N GLN A 298 11.23 -11.61 3.81
CA GLN A 298 10.38 -10.43 3.80
C GLN A 298 9.07 -10.60 3.01
N GLY A 299 8.86 -11.71 2.32
CA GLY A 299 7.66 -11.91 1.53
C GLY A 299 7.56 -13.26 0.84
N VAL A 300 6.45 -13.47 0.15
CA VAL A 300 6.18 -14.68 -0.63
C VAL A 300 5.84 -14.27 -2.06
N ARG A 301 6.57 -14.81 -3.03
CA ARG A 301 6.38 -14.54 -4.44
C ARG A 301 5.66 -15.68 -5.13
N PHE A 302 4.57 -15.35 -5.79
CA PHE A 302 3.75 -16.24 -6.60
C PHE A 302 3.96 -15.92 -8.09
N GLU A 303 4.25 -16.93 -8.90
CA GLU A 303 4.55 -16.78 -10.32
C GLU A 303 3.70 -17.73 -11.17
N PHE A 304 3.17 -17.21 -12.28
CA PHE A 304 2.38 -17.95 -13.25
C PHE A 304 2.44 -17.28 -14.62
N ASP A 305 2.06 -18.03 -15.66
CA ASP A 305 1.93 -17.51 -17.02
C ASP A 305 0.49 -17.42 -17.45
N THR A 306 0.21 -16.51 -18.38
CA THR A 306 -1.03 -16.49 -19.16
C THR A 306 -0.72 -16.53 -20.65
N GLU A 307 -1.62 -17.13 -21.44
CA GLU A 307 -1.54 -17.17 -22.90
C GLU A 307 -2.94 -17.03 -23.51
N LEU A 308 -3.12 -16.06 -24.40
CA LEU A 308 -4.35 -15.88 -25.15
C LEU A 308 -4.38 -16.84 -26.34
N SER A 309 -5.53 -17.45 -26.60
CA SER A 309 -5.78 -18.19 -27.85
C SER A 309 -5.72 -17.23 -29.05
N ASP A 310 -5.52 -17.77 -30.26
CA ASP A 310 -5.50 -16.96 -31.49
C ASP A 310 -6.79 -16.14 -31.64
N GLU A 311 -7.94 -16.70 -31.27
CA GLU A 311 -9.21 -15.99 -31.32
C GLU A 311 -9.26 -14.81 -30.33
N ALA A 312 -8.83 -15.03 -29.08
CA ALA A 312 -8.77 -13.97 -28.07
C ALA A 312 -7.74 -12.88 -28.47
N LEU A 313 -6.61 -13.28 -29.00
CA LEU A 313 -5.58 -12.37 -29.49
C LEU A 313 -6.08 -11.49 -30.66
N ASN A 314 -6.87 -12.06 -31.58
CA ASN A 314 -7.47 -11.31 -32.69
C ASN A 314 -8.46 -10.23 -32.22
N ARG A 315 -9.12 -10.41 -31.07
CA ARG A 315 -9.96 -9.37 -30.46
C ARG A 315 -9.13 -8.24 -29.84
N SER A 316 -7.87 -8.50 -29.46
CA SER A 316 -6.93 -7.57 -28.83
C SER A 316 -5.82 -7.15 -29.82
N PRO A 317 -6.08 -6.20 -30.72
CA PRO A 317 -5.19 -5.92 -31.85
C PRO A 317 -3.89 -5.24 -31.46
N GLY A 318 -2.86 -5.48 -32.27
CA GLY A 318 -1.55 -4.88 -32.09
C GLY A 318 -0.90 -5.38 -30.80
N GLU A 319 -0.51 -4.46 -29.92
CA GLU A 319 0.15 -4.76 -28.64
C GLU A 319 -0.77 -4.57 -27.43
N LEU A 320 -2.06 -4.34 -27.63
CA LEU A 320 -3.02 -4.11 -26.54
C LEU A 320 -3.08 -5.29 -25.55
N TRP A 321 -2.87 -6.51 -26.03
CA TRP A 321 -2.81 -7.70 -25.19
C TRP A 321 -1.75 -7.62 -24.07
N LYS A 322 -0.73 -6.77 -24.19
CA LYS A 322 0.28 -6.54 -23.14
C LYS A 322 -0.31 -5.82 -21.92
N GLN A 323 -1.47 -5.21 -22.06
CA GLN A 323 -2.19 -4.51 -20.99
C GLN A 323 -3.26 -5.41 -20.35
N GLN A 324 -3.24 -6.74 -20.59
CA GLN A 324 -4.10 -7.66 -19.88
C GLN A 324 -3.85 -7.59 -18.36
N GLY A 325 -4.85 -7.95 -17.59
CA GLY A 325 -4.75 -7.99 -16.13
C GLY A 325 -5.44 -9.24 -15.57
N VAL A 326 -5.09 -9.61 -14.37
CA VAL A 326 -5.61 -10.80 -13.70
C VAL A 326 -6.24 -10.46 -12.37
N LYS A 327 -7.22 -11.27 -11.95
CA LYS A 327 -7.87 -11.20 -10.63
C LYS A 327 -7.82 -12.58 -10.00
N PHE A 328 -7.32 -12.65 -8.80
CA PHE A 328 -7.28 -13.91 -8.03
C PHE A 328 -7.15 -13.61 -6.53
N HIS A 329 -7.42 -14.62 -5.73
CA HIS A 329 -7.15 -14.58 -4.30
C HIS A 329 -6.66 -15.92 -3.80
N PHE A 330 -6.14 -15.91 -2.57
CA PHE A 330 -5.88 -17.08 -1.78
C PHE A 330 -6.89 -17.14 -0.63
N GLU A 331 -7.44 -18.31 -0.36
CA GLU A 331 -8.37 -18.54 0.74
C GLU A 331 -7.88 -19.69 1.63
N ASP A 332 -8.22 -19.61 2.91
CA ASP A 332 -7.94 -20.67 3.86
C ASP A 332 -8.95 -21.82 3.74
N SER A 333 -8.84 -22.81 4.62
CA SER A 333 -9.74 -23.98 4.65
C SER A 333 -11.19 -23.63 5.03
N ALA A 334 -11.44 -22.44 5.57
CA ALA A 334 -12.77 -21.93 5.88
C ALA A 334 -13.36 -21.07 4.73
N GLY A 335 -12.60 -20.85 3.65
CA GLY A 335 -12.98 -20.00 2.52
C GLY A 335 -12.80 -18.50 2.80
N GLU A 336 -12.03 -18.15 3.86
CA GLU A 336 -11.72 -16.76 4.15
C GLU A 336 -10.51 -16.30 3.34
N GLU A 337 -10.63 -15.09 2.77
CA GLU A 337 -9.57 -14.48 1.94
C GLU A 337 -8.33 -14.18 2.79
N ILE A 338 -7.18 -14.72 2.39
CA ILE A 338 -5.87 -14.49 3.02
C ILE A 338 -5.16 -13.32 2.33
N GLN A 339 -5.06 -13.38 0.99
CA GLN A 339 -4.42 -12.39 0.13
C GLN A 339 -5.16 -12.32 -1.20
N SER A 340 -5.17 -11.16 -1.86
CA SER A 340 -5.82 -11.03 -3.17
C SER A 340 -5.14 -10.01 -4.07
N VAL A 341 -5.35 -10.17 -5.37
CA VAL A 341 -5.09 -9.17 -6.40
C VAL A 341 -6.43 -8.67 -6.89
N ASN A 342 -6.66 -7.35 -6.83
CA ASN A 342 -7.97 -6.74 -7.02
C ASN A 342 -8.99 -7.24 -5.97
N PRO A 343 -8.90 -6.76 -4.75
CA PRO A 343 -9.64 -7.29 -3.59
C PRO A 343 -11.15 -7.31 -3.81
N ARG A 344 -11.80 -8.37 -3.34
CA ARG A 344 -13.24 -8.58 -3.45
C ARG A 344 -14.05 -7.76 -2.44
N LYS A 345 -13.42 -7.35 -1.36
CA LYS A 345 -14.03 -6.59 -0.25
C LYS A 345 -13.29 -5.28 -0.03
N SER A 346 -13.99 -4.25 0.42
CA SER A 346 -13.40 -2.98 0.85
C SER A 346 -13.81 -2.72 2.30
N PRO A 347 -12.87 -2.37 3.21
CA PRO A 347 -11.44 -2.29 2.98
C PRO A 347 -10.81 -3.67 2.76
N SER A 348 -9.81 -3.73 1.88
CA SER A 348 -9.06 -4.96 1.66
C SER A 348 -8.09 -5.21 2.81
N LYS A 349 -8.05 -6.46 3.29
CA LYS A 349 -6.99 -6.92 4.21
C LYS A 349 -5.71 -7.29 3.43
N SER A 350 -5.81 -7.32 2.12
CA SER A 350 -4.76 -7.77 1.22
C SER A 350 -3.82 -6.63 0.84
N PHE A 351 -2.53 -6.93 0.79
CA PHE A 351 -1.49 -6.01 0.38
C PHE A 351 -0.51 -6.70 -0.57
N VAL A 352 -0.45 -6.20 -1.81
CA VAL A 352 0.55 -6.63 -2.79
C VAL A 352 1.78 -5.74 -2.62
N MET A 353 2.90 -6.31 -2.20
CA MET A 353 4.15 -5.57 -1.99
C MET A 353 4.77 -5.14 -3.32
N SER A 354 4.76 -6.04 -4.29
CA SER A 354 5.22 -5.75 -5.65
C SER A 354 4.55 -6.67 -6.65
N SER A 355 4.40 -6.19 -7.87
CA SER A 355 3.91 -6.99 -8.99
C SER A 355 4.71 -6.66 -10.25
N SER A 356 4.86 -7.66 -11.11
CA SER A 356 5.46 -7.50 -12.42
C SER A 356 4.67 -8.31 -13.45
N SER A 357 4.53 -7.75 -14.64
CA SER A 357 3.97 -8.43 -15.80
C SER A 357 4.90 -8.17 -16.99
N ILE A 358 5.45 -9.24 -17.55
CA ILE A 358 6.43 -9.19 -18.64
C ILE A 358 5.89 -10.00 -19.81
N PRO A 359 5.88 -9.45 -21.04
CA PRO A 359 5.54 -10.21 -22.23
C PRO A 359 6.44 -11.44 -22.39
N GLY A 360 5.82 -12.59 -22.71
CA GLY A 360 6.55 -13.81 -23.04
C GLY A 360 7.06 -13.81 -24.48
N ASP A 361 7.57 -14.97 -24.91
CA ASP A 361 8.19 -15.14 -26.23
C ASP A 361 7.20 -15.07 -27.40
N LYS A 362 5.92 -15.27 -27.12
CA LYS A 362 4.86 -15.27 -28.13
C LYS A 362 3.86 -14.14 -27.88
N PRO A 363 3.25 -13.56 -28.95
CA PRO A 363 2.12 -12.67 -28.79
C PRO A 363 1.00 -13.32 -27.96
N GLY A 364 0.41 -12.56 -27.05
CA GLY A 364 -0.62 -13.04 -26.12
C GLY A 364 -0.10 -13.69 -24.84
N GLN A 365 1.19 -14.01 -24.79
CA GLN A 365 1.82 -14.61 -23.61
C GLN A 365 2.32 -13.55 -22.64
N MET A 366 2.03 -13.72 -21.33
CA MET A 366 2.55 -12.89 -20.24
C MET A 366 3.08 -13.75 -19.12
N HIS A 367 4.18 -13.30 -18.50
CA HIS A 367 4.74 -13.83 -17.27
C HIS A 367 4.35 -12.90 -16.13
N TRP A 368 3.73 -13.44 -15.09
CA TRP A 368 3.24 -12.70 -13.93
C TRP A 368 3.99 -13.06 -12.68
N SER A 369 4.28 -12.07 -11.87
CA SER A 369 4.77 -12.27 -10.52
C SER A 369 4.12 -11.30 -9.54
N TYR A 370 3.72 -11.81 -8.38
CA TYR A 370 3.14 -11.04 -7.30
C TYR A 370 3.84 -11.40 -6.00
N THR A 371 4.26 -10.39 -5.25
CA THR A 371 4.88 -10.59 -3.95
C THR A 371 3.93 -10.11 -2.86
N PHE A 372 3.62 -10.99 -1.93
CA PHE A 372 2.77 -10.74 -0.77
C PHE A 372 3.62 -10.72 0.51
N PRO A 373 3.18 -10.00 1.58
CA PRO A 373 3.90 -9.99 2.86
C PRO A 373 4.00 -11.37 3.49
N THR A 374 2.95 -12.19 3.32
CA THR A 374 2.89 -13.54 3.88
C THR A 374 1.86 -14.39 3.15
N LEU A 375 2.14 -15.69 3.07
CA LEU A 375 1.19 -16.77 2.84
C LEU A 375 1.52 -17.89 3.85
N PRO A 376 0.55 -18.74 4.25
CA PRO A 376 0.80 -19.84 5.17
C PRO A 376 1.84 -20.81 4.61
N GLN A 377 2.74 -21.34 5.45
CA GLN A 377 3.69 -22.39 5.09
C GLN A 377 3.27 -23.77 5.60
N ASP A 378 2.61 -23.80 6.76
CA ASP A 378 2.32 -25.05 7.47
C ASP A 378 0.84 -25.47 7.40
N THR A 379 -0.01 -24.64 6.80
CA THR A 379 -1.44 -24.91 6.64
C THR A 379 -1.82 -24.84 5.16
N PRO A 380 -2.63 -25.80 4.68
CA PRO A 380 -3.10 -25.80 3.29
C PRO A 380 -4.00 -24.58 3.04
N TYR A 381 -3.89 -24.02 1.87
CA TYR A 381 -4.74 -22.94 1.36
C TYR A 381 -5.00 -23.15 -0.13
N THR A 382 -5.94 -22.41 -0.68
CA THR A 382 -6.38 -22.58 -2.07
C THR A 382 -6.11 -21.29 -2.86
N PHE A 383 -5.50 -21.43 -4.03
CA PHE A 383 -5.52 -20.39 -5.05
C PHE A 383 -6.85 -20.42 -5.78
N VAL A 384 -7.51 -19.27 -5.92
CA VAL A 384 -8.78 -19.12 -6.65
C VAL A 384 -8.62 -18.07 -7.72
N PHE A 385 -8.88 -18.42 -8.97
CA PHE A 385 -8.83 -17.50 -10.10
C PHE A 385 -10.19 -16.82 -10.27
N ASP A 386 -10.27 -15.51 -10.04
CA ASP A 386 -11.51 -14.73 -10.01
C ASP A 386 -11.88 -14.15 -11.38
N GLY A 387 -10.92 -14.05 -12.29
CA GLY A 387 -11.14 -13.47 -13.61
C GLY A 387 -9.91 -12.77 -14.19
N TYR A 388 -10.14 -12.09 -15.30
CA TYR A 388 -9.07 -11.37 -16.00
C TYR A 388 -9.64 -10.25 -16.86
N PHE A 389 -8.77 -9.33 -17.26
CA PHE A 389 -9.09 -8.27 -18.19
C PHE A 389 -8.27 -8.41 -19.47
N VAL A 390 -8.88 -8.11 -20.60
CA VAL A 390 -8.19 -7.99 -21.89
C VAL A 390 -8.72 -6.77 -22.63
N PRO A 391 -7.85 -5.83 -23.04
CA PRO A 391 -8.27 -4.75 -23.93
C PRO A 391 -8.62 -5.30 -25.30
N GLU A 392 -9.83 -5.04 -25.77
CA GLU A 392 -10.37 -5.52 -27.02
C GLU A 392 -10.93 -4.38 -27.86
N LYS A 393 -10.93 -4.56 -29.18
CA LYS A 393 -11.65 -3.65 -30.06
C LYS A 393 -13.12 -3.61 -29.69
N ASP A 394 -13.66 -2.40 -29.66
CA ASP A 394 -15.09 -2.13 -29.49
C ASP A 394 -15.56 -1.18 -30.57
N GLY A 395 -16.75 -0.75 -30.54
CA GLY A 395 -17.40 0.18 -31.49
C GLY A 395 -18.72 0.65 -30.94
N SER A 396 -18.99 0.29 -29.69
CA SER A 396 -20.19 0.71 -28.97
C SER A 396 -20.25 2.23 -28.91
N SER A 397 -21.41 2.80 -29.27
CA SER A 397 -21.52 4.24 -29.36
C SER A 397 -22.94 4.75 -29.14
N VAL A 398 -23.04 6.02 -28.75
CA VAL A 398 -24.29 6.72 -28.56
C VAL A 398 -24.16 8.15 -29.07
N GLN A 399 -25.20 8.62 -29.78
CA GLN A 399 -25.30 10.00 -30.28
C GLN A 399 -26.08 10.85 -29.27
N PHE A 400 -25.69 12.11 -29.13
CA PHE A 400 -26.36 13.06 -28.28
C PHE A 400 -26.19 14.52 -28.74
N GLU A 401 -27.11 15.36 -28.28
CA GLU A 401 -27.03 16.80 -28.40
C GLU A 401 -26.52 17.40 -27.09
N PRO A 402 -25.24 17.87 -27.01
CA PRO A 402 -24.64 18.33 -25.78
C PRO A 402 -25.45 19.37 -25.02
N SER A 403 -26.08 20.32 -25.73
CA SER A 403 -26.89 21.38 -25.14
C SER A 403 -28.20 20.92 -24.47
N LYS A 404 -28.65 19.69 -24.80
CA LYS A 404 -29.92 19.13 -24.31
C LYS A 404 -29.72 18.10 -23.19
N LEU A 405 -28.50 17.67 -22.87
CA LEU A 405 -28.25 16.58 -21.90
C LEU A 405 -28.79 16.84 -20.52
N LYS A 406 -28.84 18.10 -20.06
CA LYS A 406 -29.40 18.44 -18.71
C LYS A 406 -30.89 18.16 -18.64
N GLU A 407 -31.62 18.44 -19.73
CA GLU A 407 -33.06 18.24 -19.79
C GLU A 407 -33.41 16.81 -20.20
N HIS A 408 -32.59 16.21 -21.07
CA HIS A 408 -32.79 14.90 -21.67
C HIS A 408 -31.51 14.05 -21.53
N PRO A 409 -31.22 13.51 -20.35
CA PRO A 409 -30.10 12.58 -20.16
C PRO A 409 -30.25 11.36 -21.06
N ILE A 410 -29.13 10.83 -21.54
CA ILE A 410 -29.10 9.61 -22.36
C ILE A 410 -28.29 8.51 -21.67
N HIS A 411 -28.45 7.28 -22.16
CA HIS A 411 -27.81 6.12 -21.65
C HIS A 411 -26.84 5.50 -22.65
N PHE A 412 -25.69 5.03 -22.12
CA PHE A 412 -24.74 4.18 -22.81
C PHE A 412 -24.74 2.82 -22.08
N ASP A 413 -25.43 1.84 -22.64
CA ASP A 413 -25.65 0.53 -22.02
C ASP A 413 -25.08 -0.56 -22.95
N PHE A 414 -23.83 -0.94 -22.71
CA PHE A 414 -23.11 -1.93 -23.52
C PHE A 414 -22.22 -2.81 -22.66
N ASP A 415 -22.25 -4.12 -22.91
CA ASP A 415 -21.37 -5.12 -22.28
C ASP A 415 -21.36 -5.10 -20.75
N GLY A 416 -22.49 -4.71 -20.14
CA GLY A 416 -22.65 -4.61 -18.70
C GLY A 416 -22.17 -3.28 -18.10
N ASP A 417 -21.67 -2.34 -18.91
CA ASP A 417 -21.49 -0.96 -18.51
C ASP A 417 -22.81 -0.19 -18.74
N GLU A 418 -23.28 0.48 -17.71
CA GLU A 418 -24.54 1.23 -17.69
C GLU A 418 -24.26 2.67 -17.27
N LEU A 419 -24.14 3.60 -18.22
CA LEU A 419 -23.81 4.98 -17.95
C LEU A 419 -24.98 5.90 -18.29
N LYS A 420 -25.32 6.80 -17.38
CA LYS A 420 -26.21 7.93 -17.58
C LYS A 420 -25.37 9.18 -17.85
N LEU A 421 -25.44 9.70 -19.07
CA LEU A 421 -24.81 10.94 -19.50
C LEU A 421 -25.80 12.08 -19.26
N PHE A 422 -25.43 13.10 -18.47
CA PHE A 422 -26.41 14.07 -17.99
C PHE A 422 -26.01 15.54 -18.09
N ASP A 423 -24.75 15.86 -18.37
CA ASP A 423 -24.31 17.25 -18.56
C ASP A 423 -23.10 17.33 -19.48
N PHE A 424 -22.99 18.41 -20.23
CA PHE A 424 -21.84 18.71 -21.06
C PHE A 424 -21.46 20.19 -20.92
N THR A 425 -20.20 20.45 -20.65
CA THR A 425 -19.66 21.82 -20.47
C THR A 425 -18.40 22.02 -21.30
N VAL A 426 -18.08 23.29 -21.59
CA VAL A 426 -16.80 23.70 -22.16
C VAL A 426 -16.16 24.70 -21.22
N GLU A 427 -15.13 24.29 -20.49
CA GLU A 427 -14.52 25.07 -19.44
C GLU A 427 -12.99 24.94 -19.45
N SER A 428 -12.28 25.82 -18.74
CA SER A 428 -10.84 25.68 -18.55
C SER A 428 -10.55 24.60 -17.52
N PRO A 429 -9.49 23.79 -17.72
CA PRO A 429 -9.12 22.74 -16.77
C PRO A 429 -8.87 23.34 -15.37
N PRO A 430 -9.41 22.72 -14.30
CA PRO A 430 -9.15 23.18 -12.96
C PRO A 430 -7.66 23.07 -12.61
N ASN A 431 -7.13 24.04 -11.89
CA ASN A 431 -5.74 24.10 -11.42
C ASN A 431 -4.65 24.28 -12.50
N THR A 432 -5.02 24.72 -13.68
CA THR A 432 -4.06 25.15 -14.71
C THR A 432 -4.14 26.66 -14.91
N ASN A 433 -3.00 27.30 -15.10
CA ASN A 433 -2.96 28.71 -15.57
C ASN A 433 -3.21 28.80 -17.08
N SER A 434 -3.69 27.72 -17.71
CA SER A 434 -4.01 27.65 -19.12
C SER A 434 -5.39 28.27 -19.37
N ASN A 435 -5.45 29.17 -20.34
CA ASN A 435 -6.71 29.69 -20.87
C ASN A 435 -7.35 28.75 -21.92
N GLU A 436 -6.77 27.57 -22.11
CA GLU A 436 -7.29 26.58 -23.03
C GLU A 436 -8.59 25.98 -22.48
N LYS A 437 -9.60 25.92 -23.32
CA LYS A 437 -10.86 25.29 -22.99
C LYS A 437 -10.87 23.84 -23.43
N GLU A 438 -11.57 23.01 -22.70
CA GLU A 438 -11.82 21.61 -23.05
C GLU A 438 -13.31 21.25 -22.88
N GLY A 439 -13.78 20.31 -23.70
CA GLY A 439 -15.12 19.76 -23.54
C GLY A 439 -15.13 18.72 -22.42
N SER A 440 -16.15 18.77 -21.56
CA SER A 440 -16.33 17.86 -20.42
C SER A 440 -17.72 17.25 -20.45
N LEU A 441 -17.82 15.92 -20.57
CA LEU A 441 -19.06 15.15 -20.47
C LEU A 441 -19.14 14.53 -19.07
N HIS A 442 -20.20 14.84 -18.35
CA HIS A 442 -20.48 14.33 -17.01
C HIS A 442 -21.40 13.11 -17.06
N PHE A 443 -21.06 12.10 -16.29
CA PHE A 443 -21.83 10.86 -16.23
C PHE A 443 -21.85 10.24 -14.84
N SER A 444 -22.83 9.36 -14.61
CA SER A 444 -22.93 8.46 -13.45
C SER A 444 -23.31 7.07 -13.96
N GLY A 445 -23.22 6.06 -13.12
CA GLY A 445 -23.64 4.71 -13.48
C GLY A 445 -22.72 3.62 -13.00
N LYS A 446 -22.68 2.51 -13.73
CA LYS A 446 -21.92 1.32 -13.35
C LYS A 446 -20.96 0.94 -14.48
N PHE A 447 -19.72 0.63 -14.09
CA PHE A 447 -18.75 -0.03 -14.96
C PHE A 447 -18.52 -1.46 -14.50
N ARG A 448 -18.83 -2.42 -15.34
CA ARG A 448 -18.41 -3.80 -15.20
C ARG A 448 -16.98 -3.98 -15.72
N ASN A 449 -16.69 -3.36 -16.85
CA ASN A 449 -15.38 -3.38 -17.50
C ASN A 449 -14.42 -2.38 -16.83
N GLU A 450 -13.13 -2.56 -17.04
CA GLU A 450 -12.13 -1.65 -16.47
C GLU A 450 -12.13 -0.31 -17.19
N PHE A 451 -12.51 0.75 -16.48
CA PHE A 451 -12.63 2.09 -17.06
C PHE A 451 -11.29 2.71 -17.46
N MET A 452 -10.26 2.53 -16.62
CA MET A 452 -8.99 3.24 -16.77
C MET A 452 -8.21 2.87 -18.03
N ASN A 453 -8.35 1.64 -18.50
CA ASN A 453 -7.65 1.13 -19.68
C ASN A 453 -8.61 0.98 -20.89
N SER A 454 -9.80 1.54 -20.82
CA SER A 454 -10.72 1.65 -21.96
C SER A 454 -10.49 2.96 -22.70
N GLU A 455 -10.52 2.92 -24.02
CA GLU A 455 -10.31 4.12 -24.86
C GLU A 455 -11.63 4.64 -25.41
N TRP A 456 -11.80 5.96 -25.34
CA TRP A 456 -13.00 6.64 -25.73
C TRP A 456 -12.69 7.84 -26.60
N ILE A 457 -13.57 8.15 -27.53
CA ILE A 457 -13.50 9.36 -28.35
C ILE A 457 -14.87 10.04 -28.46
N PHE A 458 -14.84 11.36 -28.67
CA PHE A 458 -15.96 12.05 -29.30
C PHE A 458 -15.73 12.15 -30.80
N LYS A 459 -16.85 12.11 -31.55
CA LYS A 459 -16.87 12.36 -32.99
C LYS A 459 -18.03 13.28 -33.32
N ASP A 460 -17.77 14.34 -34.09
CA ASP A 460 -18.82 15.23 -34.56
C ASP A 460 -19.39 14.79 -35.91
N VAL A 461 -20.40 15.51 -36.38
CA VAL A 461 -21.06 15.27 -37.68
C VAL A 461 -20.12 15.48 -38.87
N ALA A 462 -19.05 16.26 -38.73
CA ALA A 462 -18.04 16.48 -39.75
C ALA A 462 -16.96 15.38 -39.76
N GLY A 463 -17.03 14.44 -38.84
CA GLY A 463 -16.07 13.34 -38.70
C GLY A 463 -14.82 13.69 -37.91
N LYS A 464 -14.73 14.85 -37.27
CA LYS A 464 -13.62 15.23 -36.42
C LYS A 464 -13.71 14.45 -35.12
N GLU A 465 -12.55 13.90 -34.68
CA GLU A 465 -12.43 13.06 -33.51
C GLU A 465 -11.59 13.75 -32.42
N TRP A 466 -11.96 13.52 -31.16
CA TRP A 466 -11.23 13.95 -29.96
C TRP A 466 -11.06 12.77 -29.03
N PRO A 467 -9.81 12.34 -28.75
CA PRO A 467 -9.54 11.37 -27.72
C PRO A 467 -9.98 11.89 -26.34
N LEU A 468 -10.52 10.99 -25.51
CA LEU A 468 -11.04 11.34 -24.21
C LEU A 468 -10.11 10.87 -23.10
N THR A 469 -9.96 11.70 -22.08
CA THR A 469 -9.36 11.32 -20.82
C THR A 469 -10.44 11.24 -19.76
N GLY A 470 -10.51 10.08 -19.09
CA GLY A 470 -11.37 9.92 -17.91
C GLY A 470 -10.75 10.63 -16.71
N ARG A 471 -11.54 11.44 -16.03
CA ARG A 471 -11.17 12.01 -14.71
C ARG A 471 -12.30 11.82 -13.73
N GLY A 472 -11.96 11.43 -12.53
CA GLY A 472 -12.89 11.30 -11.43
C GLY A 472 -12.16 11.11 -10.12
N ALA A 473 -12.83 11.39 -9.01
CA ALA A 473 -12.36 11.04 -7.69
C ALA A 473 -13.29 9.97 -7.12
N TYR A 474 -12.73 8.88 -6.64
CA TYR A 474 -13.48 7.95 -5.82
C TYR A 474 -13.87 8.66 -4.53
N SER A 475 -15.16 8.81 -4.30
CA SER A 475 -15.63 9.23 -2.99
C SER A 475 -15.76 7.98 -2.10
N PRO A 476 -15.22 7.98 -0.87
CA PRO A 476 -15.44 6.88 0.08
C PRO A 476 -16.92 6.61 0.36
N ARG A 477 -17.80 7.57 0.05
CA ARG A 477 -19.25 7.51 0.37
C ARG A 477 -20.16 7.21 -0.81
N GLY A 478 -19.68 7.06 -2.03
CA GLY A 478 -20.59 6.95 -3.17
C GLY A 478 -20.06 6.28 -4.42
N SER A 479 -18.78 5.90 -4.46
CA SER A 479 -18.22 5.20 -5.62
C SER A 479 -17.29 4.12 -5.11
N GLY A 480 -17.44 2.89 -5.55
CA GLY A 480 -16.60 1.79 -5.12
C GLY A 480 -16.96 0.48 -5.80
N TRP A 481 -16.13 -0.54 -5.59
CA TRP A 481 -16.42 -1.91 -6.00
C TRP A 481 -17.60 -2.46 -5.21
N LYS A 482 -18.59 -2.94 -5.93
CA LYS A 482 -19.77 -3.58 -5.37
C LYS A 482 -20.20 -4.70 -6.31
N ASP A 483 -20.22 -5.92 -5.81
CA ASP A 483 -20.71 -7.10 -6.53
C ASP A 483 -20.19 -7.26 -7.98
N GLY A 484 -18.90 -6.93 -8.21
CA GLY A 484 -18.25 -7.11 -9.51
C GLY A 484 -18.34 -5.93 -10.48
N TYR A 485 -18.81 -4.76 -10.05
CA TYR A 485 -18.80 -3.52 -10.82
C TYR A 485 -18.32 -2.33 -9.98
N ILE A 486 -17.91 -1.26 -10.66
CA ILE A 486 -17.64 0.03 -10.01
C ILE A 486 -18.89 0.89 -10.17
N GLU A 487 -19.50 1.28 -9.04
CA GLU A 487 -20.62 2.20 -9.02
C GLU A 487 -20.11 3.65 -8.89
N ILE A 488 -20.58 4.52 -9.79
CA ILE A 488 -20.31 5.94 -9.79
C ILE A 488 -21.61 6.67 -9.52
N VAL A 489 -21.68 7.27 -8.34
CA VAL A 489 -22.87 7.97 -7.86
C VAL A 489 -22.74 9.47 -8.08
N GLU A 490 -23.81 10.11 -8.52
CA GLU A 490 -23.90 11.56 -8.60
C GLU A 490 -23.85 12.17 -7.20
N SER A 491 -22.81 12.96 -6.91
CA SER A 491 -22.69 13.63 -5.60
C SER A 491 -23.62 14.82 -5.50
N GLN A 492 -24.43 14.85 -4.45
CA GLN A 492 -25.39 15.94 -4.16
C GLN A 492 -24.84 17.01 -3.19
N SER A 493 -23.55 17.05 -2.89
CA SER A 493 -23.04 18.05 -1.96
C SER A 493 -22.90 19.43 -2.62
N ASP A 494 -23.50 20.43 -2.00
CA ASP A 494 -23.72 21.79 -2.51
C ASP A 494 -22.48 22.63 -2.85
N ASN A 495 -21.28 22.15 -2.57
CA ASN A 495 -20.05 22.96 -2.78
C ASN A 495 -18.91 22.33 -3.55
N LYS A 496 -18.92 21.03 -3.85
CA LYS A 496 -17.97 20.38 -4.77
C LYS A 496 -18.63 19.14 -5.38
N LYS A 497 -19.14 19.30 -6.59
CA LYS A 497 -19.61 18.17 -7.40
C LYS A 497 -18.41 17.34 -7.82
N TYR A 498 -18.17 16.21 -7.17
CA TYR A 498 -17.23 15.21 -7.66
C TYR A 498 -17.96 14.32 -8.65
N PHE A 499 -17.76 14.61 -9.96
CA PHE A 499 -18.31 13.80 -11.02
C PHE A 499 -17.19 13.05 -11.71
N PHE A 500 -17.49 11.86 -12.17
CA PHE A 500 -16.71 11.28 -13.24
C PHE A 500 -17.06 12.02 -14.53
N GLN A 501 -16.04 12.34 -15.29
CA GLN A 501 -16.17 13.08 -16.54
C GLN A 501 -15.18 12.57 -17.58
N PHE A 502 -15.64 12.56 -18.82
CA PHE A 502 -14.76 12.47 -19.98
C PHE A 502 -14.35 13.87 -20.40
N ARG A 503 -13.06 14.07 -20.65
CA ARG A 503 -12.51 15.34 -21.12
C ARG A 503 -11.91 15.21 -22.49
N ALA A 504 -12.25 16.16 -23.36
CA ALA A 504 -11.78 16.30 -24.72
C ALA A 504 -10.94 17.57 -24.87
N ALA A 505 -9.62 17.43 -24.87
CA ALA A 505 -8.72 18.55 -25.12
C ALA A 505 -8.92 19.13 -26.52
N GLY A 506 -8.92 20.46 -26.65
CA GLY A 506 -9.12 21.14 -27.93
C GLY A 506 -10.56 21.18 -28.44
N LEU A 507 -11.53 20.68 -27.67
CA LEU A 507 -12.95 20.89 -27.92
C LEU A 507 -13.38 22.17 -27.19
N THR A 508 -13.31 23.31 -27.90
CA THR A 508 -13.44 24.66 -27.30
C THR A 508 -14.84 25.28 -27.51
N ILE A 509 -15.69 24.65 -28.27
CA ILE A 509 -17.06 25.10 -28.60
C ILE A 509 -17.99 23.90 -28.47
N ILE A 510 -19.17 24.11 -27.89
CA ILE A 510 -20.19 23.06 -27.78
C ILE A 510 -20.75 22.77 -29.20
N PRO A 511 -20.57 21.54 -29.74
CA PRO A 511 -21.13 21.15 -31.02
C PRO A 511 -22.65 20.93 -30.90
N ASP A 512 -23.37 21.04 -32.05
CA ASP A 512 -24.79 20.72 -32.09
C ASP A 512 -25.06 19.25 -31.79
N GLN A 513 -24.19 18.35 -32.28
CA GLN A 513 -24.30 16.92 -32.09
C GLN A 513 -22.91 16.27 -31.91
N LEU A 514 -22.83 15.32 -31.01
CA LEU A 514 -21.67 14.47 -30.76
C LEU A 514 -22.08 13.01 -30.72
N GLN A 515 -21.12 12.16 -31.06
CA GLN A 515 -21.17 10.73 -30.81
C GLN A 515 -20.08 10.37 -29.78
N LEU A 516 -20.44 9.73 -28.66
CA LEU A 516 -19.51 9.08 -27.75
C LEU A 516 -19.27 7.67 -28.29
N ILE A 517 -18.02 7.33 -28.52
CA ILE A 517 -17.60 6.01 -29.03
C ILE A 517 -16.56 5.42 -28.09
N ARG A 518 -16.77 4.17 -27.67
CA ARG A 518 -15.75 3.38 -27.03
C ARG A 518 -14.98 2.60 -28.10
N THR A 519 -13.73 2.94 -28.34
CA THR A 519 -12.90 2.31 -29.38
C THR A 519 -12.22 1.05 -28.89
N ILE A 520 -11.80 1.06 -27.59
CA ILE A 520 -11.23 -0.10 -26.88
C ILE A 520 -12.00 -0.27 -25.58
N VAL A 521 -12.43 -1.49 -25.30
CA VAL A 521 -12.95 -1.90 -24.01
C VAL A 521 -11.92 -2.77 -23.30
N ASN A 522 -11.54 -2.43 -22.07
CA ASN A 522 -10.77 -3.36 -21.24
C ASN A 522 -11.76 -4.34 -20.59
N ARG A 523 -12.06 -5.42 -21.35
CA ARG A 523 -13.16 -6.34 -21.05
C ARG A 523 -12.85 -7.23 -19.86
N LEU A 524 -13.76 -7.23 -18.88
CA LEU A 524 -13.68 -8.11 -17.72
C LEU A 524 -14.37 -9.46 -17.99
N TYR A 525 -13.62 -10.53 -17.82
CA TYR A 525 -14.06 -11.90 -17.89
C TYR A 525 -14.12 -12.51 -16.47
N THR A 526 -15.31 -12.83 -16.01
CA THR A 526 -15.56 -13.46 -14.68
C THR A 526 -16.18 -14.85 -14.79
N ASN A 527 -16.43 -15.35 -16.00
CA ASN A 527 -16.90 -16.71 -16.21
C ASN A 527 -15.71 -17.69 -16.15
N VAL A 528 -15.11 -17.76 -14.96
CA VAL A 528 -13.97 -18.63 -14.66
C VAL A 528 -14.34 -19.49 -13.45
N ASP A 529 -14.01 -20.77 -13.50
CA ASP A 529 -14.27 -21.74 -12.43
C ASP A 529 -13.00 -22.57 -12.25
N TRP A 530 -12.04 -22.00 -11.54
CA TRP A 530 -10.77 -22.66 -11.30
C TRP A 530 -10.17 -22.31 -9.95
N SER A 531 -9.91 -23.35 -9.19
CA SER A 531 -9.19 -23.27 -7.95
C SER A 531 -8.18 -24.40 -7.83
N VAL A 532 -7.07 -24.17 -7.14
CA VAL A 532 -5.98 -25.12 -6.94
C VAL A 532 -5.56 -25.11 -5.48
N PRO A 533 -5.66 -26.26 -4.78
CA PRO A 533 -5.10 -26.36 -3.43
C PRO A 533 -3.56 -26.25 -3.49
N ILE A 534 -3.02 -25.37 -2.68
CA ILE A 534 -1.58 -25.20 -2.49
C ILE A 534 -1.22 -25.93 -1.20
N MET A 535 -0.50 -27.04 -1.36
CA MET A 535 0.08 -27.79 -0.23
C MET A 535 1.58 -27.70 -0.34
N GLU A 536 2.20 -27.05 0.61
CA GLU A 536 3.66 -27.10 0.73
C GLU A 536 4.07 -28.40 1.44
N ALA A 537 5.09 -29.03 0.90
CA ALA A 537 5.66 -30.19 1.57
C ALA A 537 6.30 -29.71 2.87
N SER A 538 5.71 -30.06 4.01
CA SER A 538 6.30 -29.83 5.34
C SER A 538 7.77 -30.24 5.29
N LYS A 539 8.69 -29.28 5.52
CA LYS A 539 10.10 -29.61 5.77
C LYS A 539 10.10 -30.55 6.98
N LYS A 540 10.38 -31.83 6.78
CA LYS A 540 10.75 -32.71 7.90
C LYS A 540 11.96 -32.07 8.57
N GLN A 541 11.74 -31.64 9.82
CA GLN A 541 12.79 -31.20 10.73
C GLN A 541 13.88 -32.27 10.89
#